data_fca186ea9f2c503bc61899fdd1cb49c9
#
_entry.id   fca186ea9f2c503bc61899fdd1cb49c9
#
_cell.length_a   1.000
_cell.length_b   1.000
_cell.length_c   1.000
_cell.angle_alpha   90.00
_cell.angle_beta   90.00
_cell.angle_gamma   90.00
#
_symmetry.space_group_name_H-M   'P 1'
#
loop_
_entity.id
_entity.type
_entity.pdbx_description
1 polymer ?
#
loop_
_entity_poly.entity_id
_entity_poly.type
_entity_poly.pdbx_seq_one_letter_code
_entity_poly.pdbx_strand_id
1 'polypeptide(L)'
;IAYYIGTKSRQIQERDRTWLEKDNVDFHCNFLLGGQVKGEEPQLYLIYTPGNFIKATQETPFMQIGEAKYGKPILDRTITYNTPLEAMAKCALLSIDSTMKSNISVGPPINLVMYETDSYTIRHTLELRLGDPYLAKMRKLWEEYVQQAFEAMPNIEWKYKDDNTEENIFID
;
A
#
# COMPACT_ATOMS: atom_id res chain seq x y z
N ILE A 1 4.01 -21.27 -8.98
CA ILE A 1 4.19 -21.15 -7.53
C ILE A 1 2.94 -20.53 -6.89
N ALA A 2 2.42 -19.37 -7.38
CA ALA A 2 1.24 -18.71 -6.80
C ALA A 2 0.02 -19.64 -6.69
N TYR A 3 -0.30 -20.38 -7.75
CA TYR A 3 -1.36 -21.40 -7.75
C TYR A 3 -1.15 -22.46 -6.67
N TYR A 4 0.08 -22.94 -6.49
CA TYR A 4 0.41 -23.94 -5.46
C TYR A 4 0.15 -23.39 -4.06
N ILE A 5 0.62 -22.16 -3.76
CA ILE A 5 0.40 -21.50 -2.46
C ILE A 5 -1.09 -21.31 -2.20
N GLY A 6 -1.86 -20.81 -3.19
CA GLY A 6 -3.31 -20.66 -3.08
C GLY A 6 -4.03 -21.98 -2.82
N THR A 7 -3.59 -23.07 -3.47
CA THR A 7 -4.15 -24.41 -3.23
C THR A 7 -3.83 -24.90 -1.83
N LYS A 8 -2.61 -24.68 -1.34
CA LYS A 8 -2.22 -25.04 0.04
C LYS A 8 -3.00 -24.23 1.07
N SER A 9 -3.20 -22.95 0.84
CA SER A 9 -4.03 -22.10 1.70
C SER A 9 -5.44 -22.68 1.86
N ARG A 10 -6.11 -23.02 0.74
CA ARG A 10 -7.43 -23.68 0.79
C ARG A 10 -7.42 -25.00 1.54
N GLN A 11 -6.44 -25.85 1.29
CA GLN A 11 -6.33 -27.15 1.96
C GLN A 11 -6.18 -27.01 3.48
N ILE A 12 -5.41 -26.04 3.96
CA ILE A 12 -5.24 -25.76 5.38
C ILE A 12 -6.53 -25.24 5.98
N GLN A 13 -7.15 -24.25 5.34
CA GLN A 13 -8.44 -23.70 5.79
C GLN A 13 -9.53 -24.77 5.89
N GLU A 14 -9.64 -25.66 4.91
CA GLU A 14 -10.62 -26.75 4.91
C GLU A 14 -10.35 -27.75 6.02
N ARG A 15 -9.09 -28.15 6.21
CA ARG A 15 -8.69 -29.09 7.27
C ARG A 15 -8.99 -28.56 8.66
N ASP A 16 -8.70 -27.28 8.90
CA ASP A 16 -8.72 -26.70 10.24
C ASP A 16 -10.02 -25.89 10.53
N ARG A 17 -10.93 -25.79 9.55
CA ARG A 17 -12.18 -25.01 9.59
C ARG A 17 -12.97 -25.20 10.88
N THR A 18 -13.26 -26.44 11.24
CA THR A 18 -14.09 -26.77 12.41
C THR A 18 -13.52 -26.24 13.72
N TRP A 19 -12.20 -26.26 13.85
CA TRP A 19 -11.51 -25.77 15.05
C TRP A 19 -11.47 -24.24 15.09
N LEU A 20 -11.20 -23.62 13.96
CA LEU A 20 -11.09 -22.16 13.83
C LEU A 20 -12.45 -21.49 14.04
N GLU A 21 -13.52 -22.04 13.47
CA GLU A 21 -14.89 -21.55 13.69
C GLU A 21 -15.34 -21.72 15.14
N LYS A 22 -15.01 -22.86 15.78
CA LYS A 22 -15.35 -23.09 17.18
C LYS A 22 -14.74 -22.05 18.12
N ASP A 23 -13.52 -21.63 17.87
CA ASP A 23 -12.79 -20.66 18.69
C ASP A 23 -12.96 -19.22 18.18
N ASN A 24 -13.83 -19.00 17.18
CA ASN A 24 -14.07 -17.70 16.53
C ASN A 24 -12.77 -17.01 16.07
N VAL A 25 -11.82 -17.81 15.56
CA VAL A 25 -10.55 -17.31 15.04
C VAL A 25 -10.71 -16.92 13.59
N ASP A 26 -10.44 -15.63 13.29
CA ASP A 26 -10.32 -15.15 11.92
C ASP A 26 -8.96 -15.56 11.33
N PHE A 27 -8.99 -16.41 10.31
CA PHE A 27 -7.80 -16.91 9.62
C PHE A 27 -7.66 -16.41 8.18
N HIS A 28 -8.20 -15.23 7.94
CA HIS A 28 -7.99 -14.54 6.67
C HIS A 28 -6.50 -14.22 6.51
N CYS A 29 -5.89 -14.75 5.44
CA CYS A 29 -4.49 -14.55 5.14
C CYS A 29 -4.31 -14.22 3.65
N ASN A 30 -3.72 -13.06 3.39
CA ASN A 30 -3.26 -12.69 2.05
C ASN A 30 -1.74 -12.77 2.01
N PHE A 31 -1.18 -13.14 0.85
CA PHE A 31 0.26 -13.24 0.67
C PHE A 31 0.71 -12.35 -0.48
N LEU A 32 1.86 -11.70 -0.29
CA LEU A 32 2.64 -11.15 -1.38
C LEU A 32 3.75 -12.14 -1.73
N LEU A 33 3.82 -12.54 -2.98
CA LEU A 33 4.85 -13.42 -3.49
C LEU A 33 5.62 -12.70 -4.59
N GLY A 34 6.85 -12.32 -4.29
CA GLY A 34 7.79 -11.72 -5.25
C GLY A 34 8.98 -12.63 -5.48
N GLY A 35 9.50 -12.64 -6.71
CA GLY A 35 10.70 -13.38 -7.02
C GLY A 35 10.95 -13.56 -8.50
N GLN A 36 12.04 -14.27 -8.80
CA GLN A 36 12.48 -14.52 -10.16
C GLN A 36 12.95 -15.98 -10.31
N VAL A 37 12.52 -16.63 -11.38
CA VAL A 37 13.07 -17.90 -11.85
C VAL A 37 14.17 -17.60 -12.84
N LYS A 38 15.27 -18.37 -12.80
CA LYS A 38 16.40 -18.15 -13.71
C LYS A 38 15.96 -18.24 -15.17
N GLY A 39 16.25 -17.19 -15.94
CA GLY A 39 15.84 -17.06 -17.34
C GLY A 39 14.46 -16.49 -17.57
N GLU A 40 13.73 -16.11 -16.50
CA GLU A 40 12.44 -15.45 -16.58
C GLU A 40 12.53 -14.04 -15.98
N GLU A 41 11.55 -13.19 -16.30
CA GLU A 41 11.40 -11.87 -15.69
C GLU A 41 10.93 -11.98 -14.23
N PRO A 42 11.34 -11.05 -13.33
CA PRO A 42 10.81 -10.96 -11.98
C PRO A 42 9.29 -10.81 -11.98
N GLN A 43 8.65 -11.46 -11.04
CA GLN A 43 7.18 -11.44 -10.93
C GLN A 43 6.74 -11.15 -9.51
N LEU A 44 5.63 -10.43 -9.36
CA LEU A 44 4.96 -10.13 -8.10
C LEU A 44 3.50 -10.56 -8.18
N TYR A 45 3.05 -11.29 -7.18
CA TYR A 45 1.68 -11.78 -7.05
C TYR A 45 1.08 -11.39 -5.71
N LEU A 46 -0.20 -11.07 -5.72
CA LEU A 46 -1.04 -11.02 -4.53
C LEU A 46 -1.95 -12.25 -4.54
N ILE A 47 -1.84 -13.07 -3.52
CA ILE A 47 -2.64 -14.28 -3.32
C ILE A 47 -3.63 -13.99 -2.22
N TYR A 48 -4.92 -14.12 -2.53
CA TYR A 48 -6.01 -13.85 -1.62
C TYR A 48 -6.34 -15.05 -0.73
N THR A 49 -7.00 -14.79 0.38
CA THR A 49 -7.48 -15.83 1.32
C THR A 49 -8.18 -17.02 0.63
N PRO A 50 -9.08 -16.82 -0.36
CA PRO A 50 -9.68 -17.96 -1.07
C PRO A 50 -8.72 -18.71 -1.99
N GLY A 51 -7.45 -18.31 -2.07
CA GLY A 51 -6.40 -18.96 -2.86
C GLY A 51 -6.36 -18.58 -4.34
N ASN A 52 -7.23 -17.67 -4.79
CA ASN A 52 -7.05 -17.01 -6.08
C ASN A 52 -5.94 -15.96 -5.99
N PHE A 53 -5.40 -15.54 -7.12
CA PHE A 53 -4.30 -14.59 -7.16
C PHE A 53 -4.38 -13.67 -8.38
N ILE A 54 -3.72 -12.53 -8.25
CA ILE A 54 -3.47 -11.59 -9.35
C ILE A 54 -1.97 -11.34 -9.46
N LYS A 55 -1.51 -11.00 -10.67
CA LYS A 55 -0.14 -10.65 -10.98
C LYS A 55 -0.03 -9.14 -11.15
N ALA A 56 1.05 -8.53 -10.66
CA ALA A 56 1.38 -7.14 -10.98
C ALA A 56 1.64 -6.98 -12.47
N THR A 57 1.20 -5.87 -13.03
CA THR A 57 1.34 -5.50 -14.44
C THR A 57 2.03 -4.13 -14.56
N GLN A 58 2.28 -3.68 -15.77
CA GLN A 58 2.80 -2.33 -16.00
C GLN A 58 1.81 -1.24 -15.54
N GLU A 59 0.51 -1.51 -15.61
CA GLU A 59 -0.56 -0.60 -15.18
C GLU A 59 -0.78 -0.64 -13.67
N THR A 60 -0.50 -1.79 -13.04
CA THR A 60 -0.59 -2.00 -11.58
C THR A 60 0.75 -2.51 -11.05
N PRO A 61 1.78 -1.63 -10.94
CA PRO A 61 3.17 -2.05 -10.74
C PRO A 61 3.52 -2.43 -9.30
N PHE A 62 2.61 -2.27 -8.37
CA PHE A 62 2.84 -2.62 -6.96
C PHE A 62 1.63 -3.37 -6.37
N MET A 63 1.87 -4.04 -5.27
CA MET A 63 0.86 -4.74 -4.48
C MET A 63 0.97 -4.32 -3.02
N GLN A 64 -0.16 -4.30 -2.33
CA GLN A 64 -0.23 -3.93 -0.92
C GLN A 64 -1.19 -4.86 -0.18
N ILE A 65 -0.84 -5.24 1.04
CA ILE A 65 -1.70 -5.97 1.98
C ILE A 65 -1.70 -5.27 3.33
N GLY A 66 -2.61 -5.64 4.20
CA GLY A 66 -2.80 -5.00 5.50
C GLY A 66 -3.58 -3.68 5.38
N GLU A 67 -3.17 -2.66 6.14
CA GLU A 67 -3.83 -1.36 6.12
C GLU A 67 -3.40 -0.53 4.90
N ALA A 68 -4.22 -0.54 3.87
CA ALA A 68 -3.89 0.10 2.59
C ALA A 68 -4.44 1.54 2.43
N LYS A 69 -5.46 1.92 3.21
CA LYS A 69 -6.24 3.16 2.97
C LYS A 69 -5.40 4.43 2.98
N TYR A 70 -4.47 4.52 3.92
CA TYR A 70 -3.74 5.76 4.16
C TYR A 70 -2.46 5.89 3.34
N GLY A 71 -1.82 4.77 3.00
CA GLY A 71 -0.58 4.74 2.24
C GLY A 71 -0.76 4.64 0.73
N LYS A 72 -1.79 3.93 0.27
CA LYS A 72 -2.05 3.68 -1.15
C LYS A 72 -2.13 4.95 -2.01
N PRO A 73 -2.79 6.05 -1.57
CA PRO A 73 -2.85 7.28 -2.35
C PRO A 73 -1.49 7.91 -2.69
N ILE A 74 -0.46 7.66 -1.87
CA ILE A 74 0.91 8.10 -2.15
C ILE A 74 1.51 7.23 -3.25
N LEU A 75 1.39 5.91 -3.11
CA LEU A 75 1.91 4.95 -4.09
C LEU A 75 1.29 5.16 -5.47
N ASP A 76 -0.02 5.33 -5.54
CA ASP A 76 -0.77 5.54 -6.80
C ASP A 76 -0.33 6.80 -7.56
N ARG A 77 0.15 7.84 -6.83
CA ARG A 77 0.58 9.10 -7.46
C ARG A 77 2.06 9.11 -7.87
N THR A 78 2.87 8.23 -7.29
CA THR A 78 4.32 8.34 -7.40
C THR A 78 4.97 7.14 -8.06
N ILE A 79 4.37 5.94 -7.98
CA ILE A 79 4.97 4.72 -8.53
C ILE A 79 4.42 4.42 -9.91
N THR A 80 5.34 4.23 -10.84
CA THR A 80 5.11 3.67 -12.17
C THR A 80 5.97 2.43 -12.36
N TYR A 81 5.72 1.65 -13.40
CA TYR A 81 6.51 0.47 -13.70
C TYR A 81 8.03 0.77 -13.87
N ASN A 82 8.36 1.96 -14.36
CA ASN A 82 9.75 2.38 -14.59
C ASN A 82 10.37 3.14 -13.42
N THR A 83 9.69 3.23 -12.27
CA THR A 83 10.25 3.89 -11.08
C THR A 83 11.46 3.13 -10.57
N PRO A 84 12.63 3.77 -10.38
CA PRO A 84 13.82 3.11 -9.84
C PRO A 84 13.58 2.52 -8.44
N LEU A 85 14.22 1.39 -8.12
CA LEU A 85 14.05 0.69 -6.84
C LEU A 85 14.26 1.60 -5.62
N GLU A 86 15.27 2.45 -5.65
CA GLU A 86 15.53 3.42 -4.56
C GLU A 86 14.38 4.42 -4.37
N ALA A 87 13.78 4.89 -5.46
CA ALA A 87 12.62 5.77 -5.40
C ALA A 87 11.37 5.01 -4.92
N MET A 88 11.19 3.76 -5.36
CA MET A 88 10.12 2.88 -4.84
C MET A 88 10.27 2.65 -3.34
N ALA A 89 11.50 2.40 -2.85
CA ALA A 89 11.77 2.22 -1.43
C ALA A 89 11.39 3.46 -0.60
N LYS A 90 11.77 4.66 -1.04
CA LYS A 90 11.36 5.92 -0.39
C LYS A 90 9.84 6.09 -0.39
N CYS A 91 9.20 5.81 -1.50
CA CYS A 91 7.75 5.91 -1.61
C CYS A 91 7.03 4.91 -0.70
N ALA A 92 7.52 3.68 -0.61
CA ALA A 92 6.99 2.67 0.31
C ALA A 92 7.12 3.11 1.78
N LEU A 93 8.26 3.70 2.17
CA LEU A 93 8.44 4.22 3.52
C LEU A 93 7.51 5.40 3.82
N LEU A 94 7.29 6.33 2.87
CA LEU A 94 6.30 7.40 3.01
C LEU A 94 4.88 6.87 3.15
N SER A 95 4.54 5.83 2.39
CA SER A 95 3.25 5.14 2.49
C SER A 95 3.03 4.53 3.88
N ILE A 96 4.05 3.87 4.43
CA ILE A 96 4.01 3.31 5.78
C ILE A 96 3.92 4.44 6.82
N ASP A 97 4.71 5.49 6.71
CA ASP A 97 4.69 6.63 7.63
C ASP A 97 3.32 7.32 7.67
N SER A 98 2.70 7.53 6.52
CA SER A 98 1.33 8.06 6.44
C SER A 98 0.29 7.14 7.08
N THR A 99 0.50 5.83 6.97
CA THR A 99 -0.35 4.84 7.63
C THR A 99 -0.15 4.87 9.15
N MET A 100 1.09 4.96 9.63
CA MET A 100 1.42 5.08 11.06
C MET A 100 0.78 6.30 11.70
N LYS A 101 0.67 7.42 10.98
CA LYS A 101 0.03 8.64 11.46
C LYS A 101 -1.47 8.46 11.73
N SER A 102 -2.11 7.54 11.02
CA SER A 102 -3.57 7.34 11.04
C SER A 102 -4.00 6.02 11.68
N ASN A 103 -3.09 5.07 11.88
CA ASN A 103 -3.38 3.75 12.44
C ASN A 103 -2.29 3.33 13.43
N ILE A 104 -2.64 3.31 14.71
CA ILE A 104 -1.72 2.99 15.82
C ILE A 104 -1.21 1.54 15.79
N SER A 105 -1.88 0.63 15.08
CA SER A 105 -1.44 -0.76 14.95
C SER A 105 -0.30 -0.95 13.95
N VAL A 106 0.06 0.09 13.20
CA VAL A 106 1.17 0.09 12.24
C VAL A 106 2.33 0.89 12.79
N GLY A 107 3.51 0.29 12.85
CA GLY A 107 4.69 0.94 13.41
C GLY A 107 5.97 0.15 13.25
N PRO A 108 7.10 0.73 13.69
CA PRO A 108 8.40 0.05 13.69
C PRO A 108 8.40 -1.22 14.56
N PRO A 109 9.30 -2.19 14.26
CA PRO A 109 10.35 -2.09 13.25
C PRO A 109 9.81 -2.23 11.82
N ILE A 110 10.34 -1.40 10.88
CA ILE A 110 10.04 -1.49 9.46
C ILE A 110 11.21 -2.20 8.78
N ASN A 111 10.94 -3.32 8.14
CA ASN A 111 11.93 -4.04 7.37
C ASN A 111 11.76 -3.73 5.88
N LEU A 112 12.81 -3.24 5.26
CA LEU A 112 12.88 -2.95 3.84
C LEU A 112 13.85 -3.91 3.16
N VAL A 113 13.43 -4.46 2.04
CA VAL A 113 14.22 -5.37 1.23
C VAL A 113 14.13 -4.91 -0.22
N MET A 114 15.28 -4.85 -0.93
CA MET A 114 15.30 -4.65 -2.36
C MET A 114 15.93 -5.86 -3.05
N TYR A 115 15.28 -6.31 -4.13
CA TYR A 115 15.75 -7.39 -5.01
C TYR A 115 16.04 -6.80 -6.38
N GLU A 116 17.27 -6.99 -6.84
CA GLU A 116 17.69 -6.59 -8.18
C GLU A 116 17.49 -7.75 -9.17
N THR A 117 16.98 -7.45 -10.35
CA THR A 117 16.81 -8.41 -11.42
C THR A 117 18.12 -9.18 -11.68
N ASP A 118 18.01 -10.49 -11.88
CA ASP A 118 19.11 -11.43 -12.13
C ASP A 118 20.15 -11.58 -11.01
N SER A 119 19.94 -10.93 -9.85
CA SER A 119 20.83 -11.10 -8.70
C SER A 119 20.70 -12.47 -8.03
N TYR A 120 19.51 -13.07 -8.06
CA TYR A 120 19.12 -14.32 -7.37
C TYR A 120 19.47 -14.34 -5.89
N THR A 121 19.76 -13.18 -5.33
CA THR A 121 20.12 -12.97 -3.92
C THR A 121 19.55 -11.64 -3.42
N ILE A 122 19.19 -11.59 -2.15
CA ILE A 122 18.82 -10.35 -1.47
C ILE A 122 20.09 -9.74 -0.88
N ARG A 123 20.52 -8.61 -1.42
CA ARG A 123 21.74 -7.90 -1.00
C ARG A 123 21.46 -6.63 -0.20
N HIS A 124 20.28 -6.03 -0.41
CA HIS A 124 19.92 -4.77 0.21
C HIS A 124 18.78 -5.02 1.22
N THR A 125 19.11 -4.90 2.48
CA THR A 125 18.16 -4.99 3.59
C THR A 125 18.37 -3.82 4.53
N LEU A 126 17.30 -3.28 5.08
CA LEU A 126 17.32 -2.21 6.05
C LEU A 126 16.24 -2.47 7.09
N GLU A 127 16.59 -2.33 8.38
CA GLU A 127 15.64 -2.34 9.49
C GLU A 127 15.60 -0.94 10.11
N LEU A 128 14.43 -0.31 10.12
CA LEU A 128 14.20 1.00 10.70
C LEU A 128 13.42 0.83 12.00
N ARG A 129 14.02 1.22 13.11
CA ARG A 129 13.45 1.08 14.46
C ARG A 129 12.77 2.36 14.92
N LEU A 130 12.07 2.27 16.03
CA LEU A 130 11.49 3.46 16.66
C LEU A 130 12.61 4.46 17.01
N GLY A 131 12.41 5.73 16.62
CA GLY A 131 13.40 6.79 16.82
C GLY A 131 14.50 6.85 15.75
N ASP A 132 14.38 6.08 14.66
CA ASP A 132 15.34 6.12 13.56
C ASP A 132 15.48 7.53 12.97
N PRO A 133 16.71 8.09 12.87
CA PRO A 133 16.93 9.44 12.38
C PRO A 133 16.51 9.65 10.93
N TYR A 134 16.60 8.60 10.09
CA TYR A 134 16.18 8.68 8.69
C TYR A 134 14.66 8.84 8.59
N LEU A 135 13.88 8.04 9.34
CA LEU A 135 12.42 8.17 9.39
C LEU A 135 12.01 9.56 9.90
N ALA A 136 12.67 10.06 10.95
CA ALA A 136 12.36 11.37 11.50
C ALA A 136 12.63 12.49 10.48
N LYS A 137 13.76 12.43 9.77
CA LYS A 137 14.12 13.39 8.72
C LYS A 137 13.15 13.32 7.55
N MET A 138 12.83 12.11 7.09
CA MET A 138 11.89 11.88 5.98
C MET A 138 10.52 12.46 6.30
N ARG A 139 9.99 12.18 7.49
CA ARG A 139 8.70 12.70 7.97
C ARG A 139 8.68 14.23 7.99
N LYS A 140 9.71 14.85 8.58
CA LYS A 140 9.81 16.30 8.65
C LYS A 140 9.78 16.94 7.26
N LEU A 141 10.61 16.44 6.33
CA LEU A 141 10.64 16.94 4.96
C LEU A 141 9.30 16.75 4.24
N TRP A 142 8.67 15.60 4.44
CA TRP A 142 7.36 15.33 3.83
C TRP A 142 6.29 16.30 4.33
N GLU A 143 6.23 16.56 5.63
CA GLU A 143 5.29 17.51 6.23
C GLU A 143 5.53 18.94 5.71
N GLU A 144 6.80 19.38 5.62
CA GLU A 144 7.17 20.69 5.06
C GLU A 144 6.72 20.84 3.60
N TYR A 145 6.97 19.85 2.76
CA TYR A 145 6.60 19.91 1.33
C TYR A 145 5.08 19.79 1.10
N VAL A 146 4.39 19.00 1.90
CA VAL A 146 2.92 18.93 1.83
C VAL A 146 2.30 20.28 2.20
N GLN A 147 2.82 20.96 3.24
CA GLN A 147 2.36 22.29 3.63
C GLN A 147 2.62 23.31 2.52
N GLN A 148 3.81 23.33 1.94
CA GLN A 148 4.16 24.22 0.82
C GLN A 148 3.24 23.97 -0.39
N ALA A 149 2.98 22.70 -0.72
CA ALA A 149 2.08 22.35 -1.81
C ALA A 149 0.65 22.84 -1.54
N PHE A 150 0.18 22.71 -0.29
CA PHE A 150 -1.15 23.18 0.12
C PHE A 150 -1.25 24.71 0.00
N GLU A 151 -0.26 25.46 0.47
CA GLU A 151 -0.24 26.92 0.39
C GLU A 151 -0.17 27.45 -1.06
N ALA A 152 0.41 26.66 -1.96
CA ALA A 152 0.46 26.99 -3.39
C ALA A 152 -0.86 26.70 -4.15
N MET A 153 -1.86 26.06 -3.52
CA MET A 153 -3.13 25.80 -4.18
C MET A 153 -3.92 27.11 -4.42
N PRO A 154 -4.62 27.22 -5.55
CA PRO A 154 -5.45 28.38 -5.82
C PRO A 154 -6.58 28.49 -4.82
N ASN A 155 -6.99 29.73 -4.51
CA ASN A 155 -8.14 29.98 -3.66
C ASN A 155 -9.43 29.48 -4.30
N ILE A 156 -10.38 29.05 -3.46
CA ILE A 156 -11.70 28.62 -3.91
C ILE A 156 -12.53 29.86 -4.25
N GLU A 157 -13.03 29.93 -5.46
CA GLU A 157 -13.98 30.98 -5.87
C GLU A 157 -15.40 30.58 -5.44
N TRP A 158 -15.86 31.16 -4.34
CA TRP A 158 -17.20 30.92 -3.81
C TRP A 158 -18.25 31.70 -4.62
N LYS A 159 -19.34 31.04 -5.02
CA LYS A 159 -20.54 31.70 -5.50
C LYS A 159 -21.47 31.92 -4.31
N TYR A 160 -21.72 33.16 -3.98
CA TYR A 160 -22.73 33.47 -2.97
C TYR A 160 -24.12 33.31 -3.61
N LYS A 161 -25.04 32.60 -2.93
CA LYS A 161 -26.45 32.69 -3.21
C LYS A 161 -26.96 33.93 -2.49
N ASP A 162 -27.50 34.90 -3.23
CA ASP A 162 -28.31 35.95 -2.62
C ASP A 162 -29.59 35.31 -2.08
N ASP A 163 -29.86 35.47 -0.79
CA ASP A 163 -31.06 34.93 -0.13
C ASP A 163 -32.36 35.58 -0.62
N ASN A 164 -32.30 36.55 -1.55
CA ASN A 164 -33.44 37.32 -2.07
C ASN A 164 -33.99 36.82 -3.43
N THR A 165 -33.64 35.66 -3.90
CA THR A 165 -34.40 35.01 -4.97
C THR A 165 -35.56 34.22 -4.39
N GLU A 166 -36.63 34.94 -3.98
CA GLU A 166 -37.98 34.34 -3.91
C GLU A 166 -38.29 33.75 -5.29
N GLU A 167 -38.26 32.44 -5.39
CA GLU A 167 -38.89 31.74 -6.50
C GLU A 167 -40.39 32.01 -6.43
N ASN A 168 -40.87 32.90 -7.27
CA ASN A 168 -42.29 33.03 -7.55
C ASN A 168 -42.75 31.68 -8.13
N ILE A 169 -43.26 30.82 -7.25
CA ILE A 169 -44.02 29.65 -7.64
C ILE A 169 -45.38 30.16 -8.12
N PHE A 170 -45.50 30.38 -9.41
CA PHE A 170 -46.82 30.48 -10.04
C PHE A 170 -47.42 29.08 -10.08
N ILE A 171 -48.39 28.86 -9.23
CA ILE A 171 -49.30 27.73 -9.29
C ILE A 171 -50.45 28.16 -10.22
N ASP A 172 -50.48 27.60 -11.42
CA ASP A 172 -51.64 27.56 -12.28
C ASP A 172 -52.40 26.23 -12.07
#